data_ec1362b17bf5b45d73a869d3e443e596
#
_entry.id   ec1362b17bf5b45d73a869d3e443e596
#
_cell.length_a   1.000
_cell.length_b   1.000
_cell.length_c   1.000
_cell.angle_alpha   90.00
_cell.angle_beta   90.00
_cell.angle_gamma   90.00
#
_symmetry.space_group_name_H-M   'P 1'
#
loop_
_entity.id
_entity.type
_entity.pdbx_description
1 polymer ?
#
loop_
_entity_poly.entity_id
_entity_poly.type
_entity_poly.pdbx_seq_one_letter_code
_entity_poly.pdbx_strand_id
1 'polypeptide(L)' 'MLKILTLHVTPPVPVRFFDWTAFSPDYEPGDPVGYGTTQQEAVEEYLSAIDAPLDVEYVVERV' A
#
# COMPACT_ATOMS: atom_id res chain seq x y z
N MET A 1 -15.41 5.76 3.69
CA MET A 1 -13.98 6.13 3.66
C MET A 1 -13.12 4.88 3.63
N LEU A 2 -12.18 4.84 2.74
CA LEU A 2 -11.28 3.69 2.58
C LEU A 2 -10.12 3.79 3.57
N LYS A 3 -9.83 2.70 4.27
CA LYS A 3 -8.69 2.66 5.18
C LYS A 3 -7.57 1.83 4.55
N ILE A 4 -6.39 2.41 4.52
CA ILE A 4 -5.21 1.77 3.93
C ILE A 4 -4.15 1.65 5.02
N LEU A 5 -3.67 0.45 5.24
CA LEU A 5 -2.54 0.20 6.14
C LEU A 5 -1.26 0.19 5.33
N THR A 6 -0.21 0.75 5.91
CA THR A 6 1.11 0.72 5.28
C THR A 6 2.12 0.11 6.24
N LEU A 7 3.04 -0.64 5.69
CA LEU A 7 4.12 -1.27 6.44
C LEU A 7 5.45 -0.90 5.81
N HIS A 8 6.36 -0.38 6.62
CA HIS A 8 7.72 -0.12 6.17
C HIS A 8 8.52 -1.39 6.31
N VAL A 9 8.99 -1.92 5.20
CA VAL A 9 9.75 -3.16 5.15
C VAL A 9 11.24 -2.82 5.01
N THR A 10 12.06 -3.38 5.91
CA THR A 10 13.50 -3.25 5.81
C THR A 10 14.05 -4.61 5.39
N PRO A 11 14.23 -4.85 4.09
CA PRO A 11 14.74 -6.15 3.63
C PRO A 11 16.20 -6.34 4.02
N PRO A 12 16.63 -7.60 4.21
CA PRO A 12 18.03 -7.89 4.55
C PRO A 12 19.01 -7.56 3.44
N VAL A 13 18.52 -7.42 2.19
CA VAL A 13 19.30 -6.93 1.07
C VAL A 13 18.62 -5.68 0.53
N PRO A 14 19.37 -4.69 0.03
CA PRO A 14 18.76 -3.47 -0.47
C PRO A 14 18.02 -3.73 -1.79
N VAL A 15 16.74 -4.05 -1.65
CA VAL A 15 15.81 -4.13 -2.78
C VAL A 15 15.02 -2.84 -2.76
N ARG A 16 15.22 -1.99 -3.73
CA ARG A 16 14.75 -0.61 -3.67
C ARG A 16 13.31 -0.40 -4.11
N PHE A 17 12.61 -1.45 -4.49
CA PHE A 17 11.25 -1.28 -5.03
C PHE A 17 10.15 -1.62 -4.05
N PHE A 18 10.50 -2.09 -2.85
CA PHE A 18 9.52 -2.63 -1.91
C PHE A 18 9.75 -2.15 -0.49
N ASP A 19 10.20 -0.90 -0.34
CA ASP A 19 10.44 -0.36 0.99
C ASP A 19 9.12 -0.18 1.76
N TRP A 20 8.02 0.05 1.06
CA TRP A 20 6.71 0.21 1.66
C TRP A 20 5.70 -0.70 0.99
N THR A 21 4.78 -1.23 1.79
CA THR A 21 3.66 -2.05 1.33
C THR A 21 2.37 -1.42 1.82
N ALA A 22 1.38 -1.29 0.94
CA ALA A 22 0.06 -0.78 1.29
C ALA A 22 -0.97 -1.89 1.07
N PHE A 23 -1.89 -2.04 2.02
CA PHE A 23 -2.88 -3.12 1.97
C PHE A 23 -4.12 -2.72 2.77
N SER A 24 -5.20 -3.49 2.60
CA SER A 24 -6.42 -3.30 3.34
C SER A 24 -6.30 -3.89 4.75
N PRO A 25 -6.93 -3.29 5.77
CA PRO A 25 -7.00 -3.91 7.09
C PRO A 25 -7.72 -5.26 7.07
N ASP A 26 -8.56 -5.50 6.07
CA ASP A 26 -9.26 -6.77 5.89
C ASP A 26 -8.56 -7.67 4.87
N TYR A 27 -7.27 -7.48 4.69
CA TYR A 27 -6.48 -8.21 3.70
C TYR A 27 -6.61 -9.73 3.88
N GLU A 28 -6.85 -10.41 2.78
CA GLU A 28 -6.87 -11.86 2.69
C GLU A 28 -5.90 -12.30 1.59
N PRO A 29 -5.37 -13.52 1.64
CA PRO A 29 -4.50 -14.03 0.58
C PRO A 29 -5.19 -13.90 -0.79
N GLY A 30 -4.49 -13.30 -1.74
CA GLY A 30 -5.03 -13.04 -3.06
C GLY A 30 -5.54 -11.63 -3.27
N ASP A 31 -5.71 -10.85 -2.20
CA ASP A 31 -6.11 -9.46 -2.32
C ASP A 31 -4.95 -8.62 -2.88
N PRO A 32 -5.26 -7.54 -3.61
CA PRO A 32 -4.22 -6.68 -4.14
C PRO A 32 -3.47 -5.94 -3.03
N VAL A 33 -2.20 -5.71 -3.26
CA VAL A 33 -1.36 -4.89 -2.39
C VAL A 33 -0.58 -3.91 -3.27
N GLY A 34 -0.17 -2.79 -2.69
CA GLY A 34 0.67 -1.83 -3.37
C GLY A 34 2.07 -1.82 -2.79
N TYR A 35 3.06 -1.62 -3.64
CA TYR A 35 4.46 -1.53 -3.24
C TYR A 35 5.06 -0.24 -3.75
N GLY A 36 6.01 0.32 -3.01
CA GLY A 36 6.68 1.51 -3.46
C GLY A 36 7.93 1.80 -2.64
N THR A 37 8.73 2.74 -3.10
CA THR A 37 9.91 3.19 -2.36
C THR A 37 9.56 4.20 -1.28
N THR A 38 8.35 4.75 -1.34
CA THR A 38 7.81 5.64 -0.31
C THR A 38 6.41 5.18 0.06
N GLN A 39 5.94 5.66 1.21
CA GLN A 39 4.57 5.37 1.65
C GLN A 39 3.56 5.82 0.60
N GLN A 40 3.73 7.00 0.04
CA GLN A 40 2.80 7.53 -0.95
C GLN A 40 2.79 6.68 -2.22
N GLU A 41 3.96 6.26 -2.69
CA GLU A 41 4.02 5.39 -3.86
C GLU A 41 3.29 4.06 -3.61
N ALA A 42 3.47 3.47 -2.44
CA ALA A 42 2.79 2.23 -2.10
C ALA A 42 1.27 2.43 -2.08
N VAL A 43 0.79 3.53 -1.52
CA VAL A 43 -0.64 3.86 -1.49
C VAL A 43 -1.18 4.05 -2.89
N GLU A 44 -0.47 4.79 -3.74
CA GLU A 44 -0.89 5.02 -5.12
C GLU A 44 -0.96 3.71 -5.91
N GLU A 45 0.02 2.86 -5.72
CA GLU A 45 0.04 1.55 -6.36
C GLU A 45 -1.13 0.69 -5.90
N TYR A 46 -1.43 0.73 -4.60
CA TYR A 46 -2.57 0.00 -4.05
C TYR A 46 -3.90 0.52 -4.63
N LEU A 47 -4.07 1.83 -4.70
CA LEU A 47 -5.28 2.42 -5.25
C LEU A 47 -5.46 2.06 -6.72
N SER A 48 -4.36 2.00 -7.47
CA SER A 48 -4.39 1.56 -8.86
C SER A 48 -4.77 0.09 -8.96
N ALA A 49 -4.26 -0.73 -8.05
CA ALA A 49 -4.51 -2.18 -8.06
C ALA A 49 -5.99 -2.50 -7.79
N ILE A 50 -6.66 -1.70 -6.96
CA ILE A 50 -8.08 -1.90 -6.67
C ILE A 50 -8.99 -1.10 -7.59
N ASP A 51 -8.39 -0.39 -8.56
CA ASP A 51 -9.12 0.43 -9.53
C ASP A 51 -10.01 1.47 -8.84
N ALA A 52 -9.47 2.11 -7.82
CA ALA A 52 -10.19 3.12 -7.06
C ALA A 52 -10.41 4.38 -7.90
N PRO A 53 -11.55 5.08 -7.71
CA PRO A 53 -11.78 6.33 -8.42
C PRO A 53 -10.80 7.42 -7.96
N LEU A 54 -10.54 8.40 -8.83
CA LEU A 54 -9.58 9.47 -8.54
C LEU A 54 -10.00 10.34 -7.35
N ASP A 55 -11.29 10.40 -7.07
CA ASP A 55 -11.83 11.22 -5.99
C ASP A 55 -12.15 10.41 -4.74
N VAL A 56 -11.63 9.20 -4.63
CA VAL A 56 -11.86 8.36 -3.45
C VAL A 56 -11.24 9.01 -2.21
N GLU A 57 -12.01 9.03 -1.13
CA GLU A 57 -11.48 9.47 0.16
C GLU A 57 -10.88 8.28 0.89
N TYR A 58 -9.70 8.47 1.45
CA TYR A 58 -9.03 7.39 2.17
C TYR A 58 -8.20 7.94 3.32
N VAL A 59 -7.95 7.06 4.28
CA VAL A 59 -7.08 7.32 5.42
C VAL A 59 -5.92 6.34 5.35
N VAL A 60 -4.72 6.85 5.57
CA VAL A 60 -3.51 6.03 5.57
C VAL A 60 -3.00 5.90 7.00
N GLU A 61 -2.80 4.66 7.44
CA GLU A 61 -2.22 4.39 8.74
C GLU A 61 -0.96 3.55 8.57
N ARG A 62 -0.01 3.75 9.46
CA ARG A 62 1.23 3.01 9.46
C ARG A 62 1.19 1.92 10.52
N VAL A 63 1.57 0.73 10.11
CA VAL A 63 1.66 -0.42 11.00
C VAL A 63 3.01 -0.45 11.71
#